data_94674575467d9fb0866d298aea7cc6df
#
_entry.id   94674575467d9fb0866d298aea7cc6df
#
_cell.length_a   1.000
_cell.length_b   1.000
_cell.length_c   1.000
_cell.angle_alpha   90.00
_cell.angle_beta   90.00
_cell.angle_gamma   90.00
#
_symmetry.space_group_name_H-M   'P 1'
#
loop_
_entity.id
_entity.type
_entity.pdbx_description
1 polymer ?
#
loop_
_entity_poly.entity_id
_entity_poly.type
_entity_poly.pdbx_seq_one_letter_code
_entity_poly.pdbx_strand_id
1 'polypeptide(L)'
;HYPAGDFLDRSGKVVGTHSGAVRYTLGQRKGLGLALGAPVYVCGKDMQANTVTVGPESELFDRIVYAEDVNWIAIPALTEPLRVTARTRYHQAEQQATVYPAENGFRLEFDQPQRAPTPGQAAVLYQGDVVLGGGTITRVEK
;
A
#
# COMPACT_ATOMS: atom_id res chain seq x y z
N HIS A 1 7.90 3.08 -25.04
CA HIS A 1 7.26 4.39 -25.10
C HIS A 1 5.92 4.39 -24.36
N TYR A 2 5.73 5.33 -23.46
CA TYR A 2 4.51 5.46 -22.66
C TYR A 2 3.84 6.80 -22.95
N PRO A 3 2.51 6.84 -23.05
CA PRO A 3 1.82 8.10 -23.30
C PRO A 3 1.94 9.04 -22.08
N ALA A 4 1.98 10.33 -22.34
CA ALA A 4 1.92 11.33 -21.30
C ALA A 4 0.53 11.34 -20.65
N GLY A 5 0.48 11.74 -19.40
CA GLY A 5 -0.74 11.85 -18.62
C GLY A 5 -0.65 12.98 -17.62
N ASP A 6 -1.64 13.07 -16.74
CA ASP A 6 -1.73 14.17 -15.80
C ASP A 6 -1.28 13.77 -14.40
N PHE A 7 -0.53 14.69 -13.74
CA PHE A 7 -0.41 14.70 -12.30
C PHE A 7 -1.63 15.41 -11.73
N LEU A 8 -2.28 14.77 -10.76
CA LEU A 8 -3.43 15.33 -10.06
C LEU A 8 -3.08 15.58 -8.60
N ASP A 9 -3.67 16.62 -8.00
CA ASP A 9 -3.66 16.73 -6.55
C ASP A 9 -4.82 15.90 -5.96
N ARG A 10 -4.96 15.92 -4.64
CA ARG A 10 -5.99 15.14 -3.96
C ARG A 10 -7.41 15.58 -4.28
N SER A 11 -7.60 16.81 -4.75
CA SER A 11 -8.91 17.29 -5.17
C SER A 11 -9.25 16.91 -6.62
N GLY A 12 -8.30 16.29 -7.33
CA GLY A 12 -8.45 15.93 -8.73
C GLY A 12 -8.02 17.02 -9.69
N LYS A 13 -7.43 18.12 -9.18
CA LYS A 13 -6.93 19.21 -10.03
C LYS A 13 -5.64 18.80 -10.71
N VAL A 14 -5.52 19.09 -12.00
CA VAL A 14 -4.27 18.85 -12.75
C VAL A 14 -3.20 19.84 -12.29
N VAL A 15 -2.07 19.32 -11.84
CA VAL A 15 -0.94 20.13 -11.35
C VAL A 15 0.33 19.92 -12.17
N GLY A 16 0.31 19.09 -13.19
CA GLY A 16 1.43 18.86 -14.08
C GLY A 16 1.18 17.72 -15.05
N THR A 17 2.21 17.41 -15.83
CA THR A 17 2.16 16.35 -16.84
C THR A 17 3.31 15.38 -16.60
N HIS A 18 3.07 14.10 -16.74
CA HIS A 18 4.08 13.06 -16.59
C HIS A 18 4.27 12.23 -17.87
N SER A 19 5.29 11.38 -17.86
CA SER A 19 5.68 10.59 -19.02
C SER A 19 5.20 9.13 -18.98
N GLY A 20 4.16 8.85 -18.24
CA GLY A 20 3.54 7.53 -18.11
C GLY A 20 3.44 7.10 -16.65
N ALA A 21 2.21 6.78 -16.21
CA ALA A 21 1.95 6.42 -14.80
C ALA A 21 2.78 5.20 -14.36
N VAL A 22 3.08 4.28 -15.27
CA VAL A 22 3.87 3.08 -14.99
C VAL A 22 5.28 3.39 -14.48
N ARG A 23 5.80 4.58 -14.77
CA ARG A 23 7.16 4.99 -14.38
C ARG A 23 7.25 5.46 -12.92
N TYR A 24 6.11 5.60 -12.24
CA TYR A 24 6.05 6.20 -10.90
C TYR A 24 5.71 5.17 -9.86
N THR A 25 6.24 5.36 -8.64
CA THR A 25 6.08 4.43 -7.51
C THR A 25 5.45 5.17 -6.34
N LEU A 26 4.54 4.53 -5.62
CA LEU A 26 3.97 5.10 -4.40
C LEU A 26 5.09 5.46 -3.42
N GLY A 27 5.01 6.65 -2.86
CA GLY A 27 6.03 7.18 -1.97
C GLY A 27 7.16 7.93 -2.67
N GLN A 28 7.22 7.91 -3.99
CA GLN A 28 8.26 8.59 -4.75
C GLN A 28 8.16 10.11 -4.56
N ARG A 29 9.30 10.74 -4.31
CA ARG A 29 9.42 12.20 -4.16
C ARG A 29 10.21 12.84 -5.28
N LYS A 30 11.30 12.18 -5.73
CA LYS A 30 12.23 12.74 -6.72
C LYS A 30 11.77 12.41 -8.13
N GLY A 31 12.16 13.25 -9.08
CA GLY A 31 11.91 13.02 -10.50
C GLY A 31 10.50 13.32 -10.96
N LEU A 32 9.72 14.04 -10.16
CA LEU A 32 8.34 14.37 -10.53
C LEU A 32 8.26 15.59 -11.46
N GLY A 33 9.26 16.46 -11.41
CA GLY A 33 9.26 17.67 -12.24
C GLY A 33 8.22 18.71 -11.85
N LEU A 34 7.77 18.68 -10.60
CA LEU A 34 6.73 19.58 -10.10
C LEU A 34 7.35 20.65 -9.19
N ALA A 35 6.87 21.87 -9.33
CA ALA A 35 7.32 23.03 -8.53
C ALA A 35 6.11 23.60 -7.79
N LEU A 36 5.67 22.91 -6.74
CA LEU A 36 4.44 23.26 -6.01
C LEU A 36 4.69 23.99 -4.69
N GLY A 37 5.94 24.41 -4.43
CA GLY A 37 6.28 25.18 -3.24
C GLY A 37 6.53 24.35 -1.98
N ALA A 38 6.11 23.10 -1.97
CA ALA A 38 6.33 22.16 -0.88
C ALA A 38 6.64 20.78 -1.46
N PRO A 39 7.35 19.91 -0.72
CA PRO A 39 7.58 18.54 -1.19
C PRO A 39 6.27 17.79 -1.37
N VAL A 40 6.14 17.09 -2.48
CA VAL A 40 5.00 16.21 -2.75
C VAL A 40 5.50 14.80 -3.06
N TYR A 41 4.62 13.85 -2.84
CA TYR A 41 4.90 12.42 -2.98
C TYR A 41 3.83 11.78 -3.85
N VAL A 42 4.18 10.73 -4.55
CA VAL A 42 3.20 9.92 -5.28
C VAL A 42 2.34 9.20 -4.25
N CYS A 43 1.06 9.57 -4.18
CA CYS A 43 0.08 9.02 -3.23
C CYS A 43 -0.85 7.99 -3.88
N GLY A 44 -0.96 7.96 -5.19
CA GLY A 44 -1.80 7.02 -5.91
C GLY A 44 -1.54 7.06 -7.40
N LYS A 45 -1.99 6.02 -8.08
CA LYS A 45 -1.90 5.91 -9.54
C LYS A 45 -3.17 5.28 -10.07
N ASP A 46 -3.62 5.71 -11.23
CA ASP A 46 -4.65 5.04 -12.00
C ASP A 46 -4.05 4.71 -13.37
N MET A 47 -3.76 3.43 -13.57
CA MET A 47 -3.11 2.98 -14.80
C MET A 47 -4.02 3.09 -16.01
N GLN A 48 -5.33 2.92 -15.83
CA GLN A 48 -6.29 3.04 -16.93
C GLN A 48 -6.44 4.49 -17.38
N ALA A 49 -6.58 5.39 -16.43
CA ALA A 49 -6.68 6.83 -16.71
C ALA A 49 -5.32 7.45 -17.01
N ASN A 50 -4.23 6.72 -16.75
CA ASN A 50 -2.86 7.21 -16.88
C ASN A 50 -2.61 8.47 -16.05
N THR A 51 -3.11 8.47 -14.80
CA THR A 51 -2.95 9.59 -13.87
C THR A 51 -2.10 9.18 -12.67
N VAL A 52 -1.40 10.16 -12.11
CA VAL A 52 -0.60 10.01 -10.89
C VAL A 52 -1.08 11.07 -9.91
N THR A 53 -1.50 10.65 -8.73
CA THR A 53 -1.96 11.56 -7.68
C THR A 53 -0.79 11.86 -6.75
N VAL A 54 -0.58 13.15 -6.45
CA VAL A 54 0.48 13.61 -5.57
C VAL A 54 -0.11 14.37 -4.38
N GLY A 55 0.62 14.36 -3.28
CA GLY A 55 0.20 15.04 -2.06
C GLY A 55 1.27 15.02 -0.99
N PRO A 56 0.95 15.51 0.22
CA PRO A 56 1.90 15.52 1.32
C PRO A 56 2.22 14.10 1.81
N GLU A 57 3.34 13.94 2.49
CA GLU A 57 3.77 12.63 3.01
C GLU A 57 2.72 11.97 3.90
N SER A 58 1.97 12.77 4.67
CA SER A 58 0.92 12.26 5.57
C SER A 58 -0.13 11.40 4.85
N GLU A 59 -0.31 11.62 3.54
CA GLU A 59 -1.28 10.85 2.75
C GLU A 59 -0.77 9.46 2.37
N LEU A 60 0.50 9.17 2.63
CA LEU A 60 1.07 7.85 2.36
C LEU A 60 0.74 6.81 3.43
N PHE A 61 0.22 7.23 4.58
CA PHE A 61 0.04 6.34 5.72
C PHE A 61 -1.35 5.72 5.74
N ASP A 62 -1.38 4.40 5.84
CA ASP A 62 -2.61 3.61 5.94
C ASP A 62 -2.46 2.62 7.09
N ARG A 63 -3.57 2.31 7.73
CA ARG A 63 -3.60 1.41 8.89
C ARG A 63 -4.23 0.06 8.58
N ILE A 64 -5.07 -0.01 7.56
CA ILE A 64 -5.83 -1.21 7.22
C ILE A 64 -5.41 -1.72 5.84
N VAL A 65 -5.12 -3.01 5.77
CA VAL A 65 -4.68 -3.68 4.54
C VAL A 65 -5.57 -4.88 4.30
N TYR A 66 -6.09 -5.00 3.08
CA TYR A 66 -6.83 -6.19 2.64
C TYR A 66 -5.94 -7.01 1.73
N ALA A 67 -5.94 -8.33 1.93
CA ALA A 67 -5.14 -9.25 1.13
C ALA A 67 -5.95 -10.43 0.66
N GLU A 68 -5.61 -10.92 -0.53
CA GLU A 68 -6.18 -12.13 -1.15
C GLU A 68 -5.05 -13.06 -1.56
N ASP A 69 -5.38 -14.16 -2.23
CA ASP A 69 -4.40 -15.20 -2.59
C ASP A 69 -3.60 -15.66 -1.37
N VAL A 70 -4.33 -15.95 -0.29
CA VAL A 70 -3.72 -16.24 1.00
C VAL A 70 -3.18 -17.66 1.04
N ASN A 71 -1.96 -17.77 1.54
CA ASN A 71 -1.34 -19.07 1.86
C ASN A 71 -1.11 -19.15 3.36
N TRP A 72 -1.86 -19.99 4.05
CA TRP A 72 -1.67 -20.26 5.47
C TRP A 72 -0.63 -21.37 5.63
N ILE A 73 0.39 -21.12 6.46
CA ILE A 73 1.52 -22.05 6.65
C ILE A 73 1.42 -22.75 7.99
N ALA A 74 1.28 -22.01 9.09
CA ALA A 74 1.29 -22.56 10.44
C ALA A 74 -0.10 -22.86 10.98
N ILE A 75 -1.16 -22.40 10.31
CA ILE A 75 -2.55 -22.68 10.67
C ILE A 75 -3.31 -23.17 9.45
N PRO A 76 -4.34 -24.01 9.61
CA PRO A 76 -5.12 -24.48 8.45
C PRO A 76 -6.00 -23.41 7.84
N ALA A 77 -6.49 -22.48 8.65
CA ALA A 77 -7.33 -21.39 8.21
C ALA A 77 -7.43 -20.35 9.33
N LEU A 78 -7.81 -19.13 8.98
CA LEU A 78 -8.11 -18.09 9.96
C LEU A 78 -9.64 -18.09 10.16
N THR A 79 -10.09 -18.38 11.37
CA THR A 79 -11.52 -18.45 11.69
C THR A 79 -11.98 -17.36 12.64
N GLU A 80 -11.06 -16.66 13.29
CA GLU A 80 -11.35 -15.60 14.25
C GLU A 80 -10.21 -14.59 14.25
N PRO A 81 -10.41 -13.37 14.77
CA PRO A 81 -9.34 -12.40 14.88
C PRO A 81 -8.15 -12.93 15.69
N LEU A 82 -6.94 -12.58 15.27
CA LEU A 82 -5.71 -13.07 15.85
C LEU A 82 -4.69 -11.93 15.94
N ARG A 83 -4.04 -11.81 17.09
CA ARG A 83 -2.92 -10.85 17.24
C ARG A 83 -1.67 -11.42 16.57
N VAL A 84 -1.05 -10.58 15.77
CA VAL A 84 0.13 -10.98 14.97
C VAL A 84 1.10 -9.82 14.93
N THR A 85 2.29 -10.10 14.39
CA THR A 85 3.13 -9.05 13.80
C THR A 85 3.10 -9.25 12.29
N ALA A 86 3.36 -8.18 11.54
CA ALA A 86 3.23 -8.23 10.10
C ALA A 86 4.21 -7.32 9.40
N ARG A 87 4.57 -7.67 8.17
CA ARG A 87 5.36 -6.84 7.25
C ARG A 87 4.64 -6.76 5.92
N THR A 88 4.71 -5.57 5.32
CA THR A 88 4.22 -5.34 3.95
C THR A 88 5.35 -5.04 2.99
N ARG A 89 6.60 -5.01 3.49
CA ARG A 89 7.82 -4.81 2.70
C ARG A 89 8.93 -5.70 3.23
N TYR A 90 9.81 -6.12 2.34
CA TYR A 90 10.90 -7.04 2.67
C TYR A 90 11.83 -6.51 3.76
N HIS A 91 12.20 -5.22 3.69
CA HIS A 91 13.15 -4.62 4.65
C HIS A 91 12.48 -3.92 5.84
N GLN A 92 11.18 -4.06 5.98
CA GLN A 92 10.45 -3.47 7.09
C GLN A 92 10.60 -4.33 8.34
N ALA A 93 10.73 -3.68 9.50
CA ALA A 93 10.59 -4.39 10.77
C ALA A 93 9.14 -4.86 10.95
N GLU A 94 8.94 -5.98 11.64
CA GLU A 94 7.59 -6.46 11.95
C GLU A 94 6.85 -5.45 12.81
N GLN A 95 5.58 -5.22 12.48
CA GLN A 95 4.72 -4.27 13.14
C GLN A 95 3.55 -4.97 13.80
N GLN A 96 3.13 -4.50 14.96
CA GLN A 96 1.99 -5.05 15.70
C GLN A 96 0.70 -4.83 14.93
N ALA A 97 -0.13 -5.87 14.85
CA ALA A 97 -1.37 -5.82 14.11
C ALA A 97 -2.36 -6.88 14.60
N THR A 98 -3.61 -6.75 14.18
CA THR A 98 -4.62 -7.78 14.33
C THR A 98 -5.10 -8.19 12.94
N VAL A 99 -5.14 -9.50 12.69
CA VAL A 99 -5.66 -10.03 11.45
C VAL A 99 -7.07 -10.57 11.67
N TYR A 100 -7.97 -10.26 10.73
CA TYR A 100 -9.38 -10.65 10.76
C TYR A 100 -9.70 -11.50 9.54
N PRO A 101 -10.56 -12.52 9.70
CA PRO A 101 -11.08 -13.24 8.54
C PRO A 101 -11.83 -12.26 7.63
N ALA A 102 -11.69 -12.41 6.33
CA ALA A 102 -12.41 -11.64 5.34
C ALA A 102 -12.78 -12.54 4.18
N GLU A 103 -13.79 -12.13 3.41
CA GLU A 103 -14.16 -12.85 2.20
C GLU A 103 -12.97 -12.86 1.24
N ASN A 104 -12.59 -14.05 0.77
CA ASN A 104 -11.48 -14.27 -0.15
C ASN A 104 -10.07 -13.99 0.40
N GLY A 105 -9.93 -13.75 1.71
CA GLY A 105 -8.61 -13.44 2.25
C GLY A 105 -8.65 -12.99 3.68
N PHE A 106 -7.89 -11.93 3.99
CA PHE A 106 -7.88 -11.36 5.34
C PHE A 106 -7.86 -9.83 5.30
N ARG A 107 -8.28 -9.24 6.43
CA ARG A 107 -8.12 -7.82 6.72
C ARG A 107 -7.10 -7.70 7.85
N LEU A 108 -6.08 -6.88 7.64
CA LEU A 108 -5.01 -6.66 8.60
C LEU A 108 -5.10 -5.22 9.10
N GLU A 109 -5.31 -5.05 10.41
CA GLU A 109 -5.34 -3.74 11.03
C GLU A 109 -4.08 -3.54 11.87
N PHE A 110 -3.21 -2.64 11.44
CA PHE A 110 -2.01 -2.27 12.19
C PHE A 110 -2.38 -1.40 13.37
N ASP A 111 -1.64 -1.55 14.47
CA ASP A 111 -1.81 -0.67 15.64
C ASP A 111 -1.40 0.77 15.31
N GLN A 112 -0.41 0.93 14.44
CA GLN A 112 0.08 2.23 13.97
C GLN A 112 0.01 2.32 12.45
N PRO A 113 -0.23 3.52 11.90
CA PRO A 113 -0.21 3.69 10.45
C PRO A 113 1.11 3.24 9.84
N GLN A 114 1.03 2.67 8.64
CA GLN A 114 2.18 2.17 7.90
C GLN A 114 2.39 3.02 6.66
N ARG A 115 3.66 3.27 6.31
CA ARG A 115 3.99 4.10 5.16
C ARG A 115 3.83 3.33 3.86
N ALA A 116 2.90 3.79 3.05
CA ALA A 116 2.67 3.33 1.66
C ALA A 116 2.56 1.82 1.48
N PRO A 117 1.73 1.09 2.27
CA PRO A 117 1.43 -0.28 1.89
C PRO A 117 0.75 -0.24 0.53
N THR A 118 1.15 -1.14 -0.37
CA THR A 118 0.82 -0.98 -1.79
C THR A 118 0.15 -2.24 -2.33
N PRO A 119 -0.99 -2.11 -3.05
CA PRO A 119 -1.57 -3.25 -3.77
C PRO A 119 -0.53 -3.91 -4.67
N GLY A 120 -0.52 -5.24 -4.66
CA GLY A 120 0.47 -6.06 -5.36
C GLY A 120 1.63 -6.51 -4.50
N GLN A 121 1.90 -5.87 -3.38
CA GLN A 121 2.92 -6.30 -2.43
C GLN A 121 2.38 -7.45 -1.56
N ALA A 122 3.31 -8.25 -1.02
CA ALA A 122 2.96 -9.31 -0.08
C ALA A 122 2.80 -8.74 1.34
N ALA A 123 1.76 -9.18 2.04
CA ALA A 123 1.63 -8.99 3.48
C ALA A 123 1.94 -10.32 4.14
N VAL A 124 2.93 -10.34 5.03
CA VAL A 124 3.38 -11.57 5.70
C VAL A 124 3.09 -11.45 7.19
N LEU A 125 2.49 -12.50 7.77
CA LEU A 125 2.02 -12.53 9.14
C LEU A 125 2.88 -13.47 9.98
N TYR A 126 3.19 -13.05 11.20
CA TYR A 126 4.05 -13.80 12.13
C TYR A 126 3.42 -13.89 13.52
N GLN A 127 3.71 -14.98 14.21
CA GLN A 127 3.54 -15.08 15.67
C GLN A 127 4.88 -15.52 16.26
N GLY A 128 5.56 -14.61 16.96
CA GLY A 128 6.92 -14.85 17.41
C GLY A 128 7.83 -15.13 16.21
N ASP A 129 8.53 -16.25 16.24
CA ASP A 129 9.43 -16.66 15.15
C ASP A 129 8.74 -17.48 14.07
N VAL A 130 7.42 -17.68 14.18
CA VAL A 130 6.67 -18.53 13.27
C VAL A 130 5.98 -17.70 12.21
N VAL A 131 6.18 -18.04 10.94
CA VAL A 131 5.43 -17.46 9.83
C VAL A 131 4.05 -18.13 9.80
N LEU A 132 3.01 -17.37 10.07
CA LEU A 132 1.63 -17.88 10.02
C LEU A 132 1.17 -18.09 8.59
N GLY A 133 1.51 -17.17 7.72
CA GLY A 133 1.08 -17.15 6.34
C GLY A 133 1.20 -15.76 5.74
N GLY A 134 0.58 -15.56 4.60
CA GLY A 134 0.58 -14.28 3.93
C GLY A 134 -0.37 -14.24 2.75
N GLY A 135 -0.48 -13.07 2.15
CA GLY A 135 -1.30 -12.86 0.98
C GLY A 135 -0.83 -11.68 0.18
N THR A 136 -1.51 -11.39 -0.91
CA THR A 136 -1.21 -10.26 -1.77
C THR A 136 -2.16 -9.12 -1.45
N ILE A 137 -1.61 -7.94 -1.19
CA ILE A 137 -2.41 -6.75 -0.88
C ILE A 137 -3.23 -6.38 -2.11
N THR A 138 -4.54 -6.20 -1.91
CA THR A 138 -5.47 -5.78 -2.96
C THR A 138 -6.02 -4.38 -2.72
N ARG A 139 -6.09 -3.95 -1.45
CA ARG A 139 -6.68 -2.65 -1.09
C ARG A 139 -6.11 -2.18 0.25
N VAL A 140 -6.03 -0.87 0.42
CA VAL A 140 -5.60 -0.25 1.69
C VAL A 140 -6.62 0.80 2.11
N GLU A 141 -6.68 1.08 3.43
CA GLU A 141 -7.56 2.11 4.01
C GLU A 141 -6.83 2.85 5.14
N LYS A 142 -7.25 4.08 5.38
CA LYS A 142 -6.71 4.93 6.46
C LYS A 142 -6.96 4.37 7.86
#